data_5ec6e9ce18b301baa80139b83e366343
#
_entry.id   5ec6e9ce18b301baa80139b83e366343
#
_cell.length_a   1.000
_cell.length_b   1.000
_cell.length_c   1.000
_cell.angle_alpha   90.00
_cell.angle_beta   90.00
_cell.angle_gamma   90.00
#
_symmetry.space_group_name_H-M   'P 1'
#
loop_
_entity.id
_entity.type
_entity.pdbx_description
1 polymer ?
#
loop_
_entity_poly.entity_id
_entity_poly.type
_entity_poly.pdbx_seq_one_letter_code
_entity_poly.pdbx_strand_id
1 'polypeptide(L)'
;MVGSICDSETIIENLSNCDDVLSTINCLKDCGAKIQFFNDKCIIKQSTLIDPKVDLNCMNSGTTARLLIGLLSGQGINANFTGDKSLKNRPMDRILNPLSNMNLKFESDNMKLPIKIFKSKLNNINISLNVPSAQVKSSLIFAG
;
A
#
# COMPACT_ATOMS: atom_id res chain seq x y z
N MET A 1 -0.12 8.37 2.25
CA MET A 1 -0.14 7.12 3.04
C MET A 1 -0.05 7.39 4.54
N VAL A 2 1.06 7.94 5.09
CA VAL A 2 1.14 8.22 6.56
C VAL A 2 -0.07 9.02 7.05
N GLY A 3 -0.43 10.12 6.39
CA GLY A 3 -1.59 10.92 6.77
C GLY A 3 -2.93 10.17 6.83
N SER A 4 -3.07 9.02 6.13
CA SER A 4 -4.31 8.24 6.16
C SER A 4 -4.45 7.35 7.40
N ILE A 5 -3.40 7.22 8.19
CA ILE A 5 -3.36 6.45 9.44
C ILE A 5 -3.06 7.34 10.65
N CYS A 6 -2.99 8.68 10.46
CA CYS A 6 -2.80 9.62 11.55
C CYS A 6 -4.13 9.93 12.26
N ASP A 7 -4.05 10.21 13.56
CA ASP A 7 -5.20 10.57 14.38
C ASP A 7 -5.65 12.05 14.23
N SER A 8 -4.98 12.79 13.35
CA SER A 8 -5.25 14.20 13.09
C SER A 8 -5.37 14.50 11.60
N GLU A 9 -5.93 15.67 11.27
CA GLU A 9 -5.95 16.14 9.89
C GLU A 9 -4.53 16.41 9.39
N THR A 10 -4.23 15.94 8.17
CA THR A 10 -2.97 16.18 7.48
C THR A 10 -3.21 17.02 6.25
N ILE A 11 -2.48 18.12 6.11
CA ILE A 11 -2.50 18.99 4.93
C ILE A 11 -1.16 18.87 4.22
N ILE A 12 -1.19 18.58 2.93
CA ILE A 12 -0.02 18.51 2.06
C ILE A 12 -0.20 19.56 0.97
N GLU A 13 0.75 20.45 0.84
CA GLU A 13 0.80 21.48 -0.20
C GLU A 13 1.88 21.16 -1.22
N ASN A 14 1.76 21.66 -2.42
CA ASN A 14 2.66 21.39 -3.55
C ASN A 14 2.79 19.89 -3.87
N LEU A 15 1.70 19.13 -3.70
CA LEU A 15 1.68 17.71 -4.03
C LEU A 15 1.61 17.54 -5.55
N SER A 16 2.51 16.72 -6.09
CA SER A 16 2.52 16.41 -7.53
C SER A 16 1.20 15.77 -7.98
N ASN A 17 0.77 16.13 -9.19
CA ASN A 17 -0.42 15.57 -9.86
C ASN A 17 -0.03 14.42 -10.81
N CYS A 18 0.96 13.62 -10.47
CA CYS A 18 1.38 12.48 -11.28
C CYS A 18 0.54 11.23 -11.00
N ASP A 19 0.55 10.30 -11.94
CA ASP A 19 -0.23 9.06 -11.89
C ASP A 19 0.06 8.24 -10.62
N ASP A 20 1.30 8.22 -10.14
CA ASP A 20 1.67 7.53 -8.90
C ASP A 20 0.95 8.09 -7.66
N VAL A 21 0.85 9.42 -7.58
CA VAL A 21 0.14 10.09 -6.48
C VAL A 21 -1.35 9.84 -6.60
N LEU A 22 -1.91 10.00 -7.80
CA LEU A 22 -3.34 9.81 -8.05
C LEU A 22 -3.77 8.37 -7.78
N SER A 23 -3.00 7.38 -8.22
CA SER A 23 -3.31 5.97 -7.93
C SER A 23 -3.27 5.68 -6.42
N THR A 24 -2.31 6.26 -5.69
CA THR A 24 -2.24 6.15 -4.23
C THR A 24 -3.47 6.75 -3.55
N ILE A 25 -3.88 7.95 -3.96
CA ILE A 25 -5.05 8.64 -3.41
C ILE A 25 -6.32 7.82 -3.65
N ASN A 26 -6.50 7.31 -4.87
CA ASN A 26 -7.68 6.53 -5.23
C ASN A 26 -7.75 5.22 -4.44
N CYS A 27 -6.67 4.45 -4.37
CA CYS A 27 -6.62 3.23 -3.57
C CYS A 27 -6.92 3.49 -2.08
N LEU A 28 -6.40 4.58 -1.50
CA LEU A 28 -6.69 4.94 -0.12
C LEU A 28 -8.16 5.35 0.08
N LYS A 29 -8.76 6.08 -0.88
CA LYS A 29 -10.20 6.40 -0.85
C LYS A 29 -11.06 5.14 -0.93
N ASP A 30 -10.68 4.17 -1.76
CA ASP A 30 -11.36 2.88 -1.86
C ASP A 30 -11.28 2.10 -0.53
N CYS A 31 -10.22 2.33 0.25
CA CYS A 31 -10.09 1.84 1.63
C CYS A 31 -10.77 2.73 2.69
N GLY A 32 -11.59 3.70 2.31
CA GLY A 32 -12.35 4.55 3.24
C GLY A 32 -11.63 5.80 3.74
N ALA A 33 -10.43 6.10 3.26
CA ALA A 33 -9.73 7.33 3.64
C ALA A 33 -10.47 8.57 3.13
N LYS A 34 -10.66 9.56 4.01
CA LYS A 34 -11.34 10.83 3.71
C LYS A 34 -10.33 11.82 3.14
N ILE A 35 -10.10 11.76 1.83
CA ILE A 35 -9.11 12.58 1.13
C ILE A 35 -9.80 13.54 0.17
N GLN A 36 -9.49 14.83 0.30
CA GLN A 36 -9.82 15.88 -0.66
C GLN A 36 -8.54 16.28 -1.38
N PHE A 37 -8.55 16.21 -2.71
CA PHE A 37 -7.42 16.59 -3.53
C PHE A 37 -7.90 17.50 -4.66
N PHE A 38 -7.36 18.69 -4.74
CA PHE A 38 -7.63 19.66 -5.80
C PHE A 38 -6.40 20.54 -6.04
N ASN A 39 -6.11 20.82 -7.28
CA ASN A 39 -4.88 21.48 -7.72
C ASN A 39 -3.65 20.73 -7.22
N ASP A 40 -2.88 21.33 -6.31
CA ASP A 40 -1.66 20.78 -5.68
C ASP A 40 -1.81 20.58 -4.17
N LYS A 41 -3.03 20.72 -3.64
CA LYS A 41 -3.34 20.60 -2.22
C LYS A 41 -4.12 19.32 -1.92
N CYS A 42 -3.64 18.56 -0.93
CA CYS A 42 -4.28 17.36 -0.44
C CYS A 42 -4.61 17.51 1.05
N ILE A 43 -5.87 17.33 1.40
CA ILE A 43 -6.36 17.35 2.79
C ILE A 43 -6.83 15.94 3.12
N ILE A 44 -6.23 15.35 4.13
CA ILE A 44 -6.55 14.01 4.62
C ILE A 44 -7.14 14.17 6.01
N LYS A 45 -8.43 13.88 6.15
CA LYS A 45 -9.12 13.92 7.45
C LYS A 45 -8.97 12.58 8.15
N GLN A 46 -8.95 12.61 9.48
CA GLN A 46 -8.98 11.40 10.28
C GLN A 46 -10.07 10.44 9.81
N SER A 47 -9.71 9.20 9.58
CA SER A 47 -10.61 8.14 9.18
C SER A 47 -9.99 6.78 9.49
N THR A 48 -10.83 5.79 9.74
CA THR A 48 -10.38 4.40 9.86
C THR A 48 -10.39 3.75 8.48
N LEU A 49 -9.29 3.13 8.12
CA LEU A 49 -9.24 2.34 6.89
C LEU A 49 -10.05 1.06 7.06
N ILE A 50 -10.72 0.64 6.00
CA ILE A 50 -11.61 -0.53 5.96
C ILE A 50 -11.27 -1.41 4.76
N ASP A 51 -11.75 -2.64 4.75
CA ASP A 51 -11.64 -3.53 3.60
C ASP A 51 -12.31 -2.89 2.36
N PRO A 52 -11.57 -2.70 1.27
CA PRO A 52 -12.13 -2.13 0.05
C PRO A 52 -13.15 -3.09 -0.59
N LYS A 53 -14.20 -2.53 -1.19
CA LYS A 53 -15.23 -3.28 -1.92
C LYS A 53 -14.86 -3.57 -3.37
N VAL A 54 -13.76 -3.01 -3.83
CA VAL A 54 -13.24 -3.12 -5.20
C VAL A 54 -11.78 -3.50 -5.19
N ASP A 55 -11.28 -4.01 -6.30
CA ASP A 55 -9.85 -4.24 -6.48
C ASP A 55 -9.10 -2.89 -6.50
N LEU A 56 -8.04 -2.79 -5.71
CA LEU A 56 -7.17 -1.62 -5.65
C LEU A 56 -6.31 -1.54 -6.91
N ASN A 57 -6.70 -0.66 -7.83
CA ASN A 57 -5.96 -0.48 -9.07
C ASN A 57 -4.78 0.49 -8.88
N CYS A 58 -3.58 -0.05 -8.77
CA CYS A 58 -2.34 0.71 -8.64
C CYS A 58 -1.83 1.31 -9.96
N MET A 59 -2.57 1.20 -11.05
CA MET A 59 -2.19 1.67 -12.39
C MET A 59 -0.81 1.13 -12.80
N ASN A 60 0.17 2.00 -13.10
CA ASN A 60 1.57 1.63 -13.34
C ASN A 60 2.47 1.80 -12.10
N SER A 61 1.92 2.20 -10.96
CA SER A 61 2.69 2.57 -9.78
C SER A 61 3.15 1.37 -8.95
N GLY A 62 4.39 0.97 -9.15
CA GLY A 62 5.04 -0.03 -8.29
C GLY A 62 5.23 0.46 -6.86
N THR A 63 5.38 1.77 -6.66
CA THR A 63 5.47 2.40 -5.34
C THR A 63 4.15 2.25 -4.60
N THR A 64 3.03 2.62 -5.25
CA THR A 64 1.69 2.49 -4.66
C THR A 64 1.42 1.04 -4.25
N ALA A 65 1.62 0.08 -5.15
CA ALA A 65 1.38 -1.33 -4.84
C ALA A 65 2.21 -1.81 -3.65
N ARG A 66 3.53 -1.60 -3.67
CA ARG A 66 4.42 -2.13 -2.62
C ARG A 66 4.16 -1.51 -1.26
N LEU A 67 3.98 -0.19 -1.20
CA LEU A 67 3.79 0.49 0.07
C LEU A 67 2.40 0.23 0.66
N LEU A 68 1.35 0.16 -0.18
CA LEU A 68 0.01 -0.15 0.29
C LEU A 68 -0.14 -1.60 0.75
N ILE A 69 0.52 -2.56 0.11
CA ILE A 69 0.56 -3.94 0.61
C ILE A 69 1.08 -3.97 2.04
N GLY A 70 2.19 -3.29 2.34
CA GLY A 70 2.69 -3.19 3.71
C GLY A 70 1.71 -2.48 4.65
N LEU A 71 1.25 -1.29 4.28
CA LEU A 71 0.34 -0.48 5.09
C LEU A 71 -0.95 -1.24 5.45
N LEU A 72 -1.63 -1.80 4.45
CA LEU A 72 -2.91 -2.48 4.68
C LEU A 72 -2.72 -3.80 5.44
N SER A 73 -1.58 -4.47 5.25
CA SER A 73 -1.22 -5.64 6.07
C SER A 73 -1.05 -5.27 7.55
N GLY A 74 -0.35 -4.17 7.86
CA GLY A 74 -0.20 -3.66 9.22
C GLY A 74 -1.52 -3.21 9.85
N GLN A 75 -2.44 -2.67 9.05
CA GLN A 75 -3.79 -2.29 9.49
C GLN A 75 -4.76 -3.49 9.58
N GLY A 76 -4.33 -4.70 9.22
CA GLY A 76 -5.17 -5.89 9.26
C GLY A 76 -6.37 -5.84 8.30
N ILE A 77 -6.16 -5.35 7.09
CA ILE A 77 -7.18 -5.15 6.05
C ILE A 77 -7.04 -6.21 4.96
N ASN A 78 -8.18 -6.80 4.54
CA ASN A 78 -8.23 -7.63 3.36
C ASN A 78 -8.29 -6.74 2.12
N ALA A 79 -7.46 -7.02 1.11
CA ALA A 79 -7.47 -6.25 -0.13
C ALA A 79 -6.97 -7.06 -1.32
N ASN A 80 -7.52 -6.78 -2.50
CA ASN A 80 -7.01 -7.27 -3.77
C ASN A 80 -6.28 -6.13 -4.49
N PHE A 81 -5.08 -6.40 -4.96
CA PHE A 81 -4.28 -5.43 -5.70
C PHE A 81 -4.17 -5.82 -7.16
N THR A 82 -4.38 -4.85 -8.03
CA THR A 82 -4.20 -5.00 -9.48
C THR A 82 -3.46 -3.78 -10.04
N GLY A 83 -3.20 -3.80 -11.33
CA GLY A 83 -2.54 -2.72 -12.04
C GLY A 83 -2.56 -2.95 -13.54
N ASP A 84 -1.88 -2.10 -14.28
CA ASP A 84 -1.74 -2.26 -15.72
C ASP A 84 -0.88 -3.47 -16.12
N LYS A 85 -0.79 -3.72 -17.41
CA LYS A 85 -0.01 -4.84 -17.96
C LYS A 85 1.48 -4.76 -17.58
N SER A 86 2.04 -3.57 -17.51
CA SER A 86 3.45 -3.37 -17.14
C SER A 86 3.68 -3.70 -15.66
N LEU A 87 2.82 -3.17 -14.77
CA LEU A 87 2.93 -3.41 -13.33
C LEU A 87 2.69 -4.88 -12.98
N LYS A 88 1.75 -5.56 -13.65
CA LYS A 88 1.49 -7.00 -13.48
C LYS A 88 2.70 -7.88 -13.80
N ASN A 89 3.62 -7.41 -14.64
CA ASN A 89 4.84 -8.14 -14.96
C ASN A 89 5.98 -7.91 -13.96
N ARG A 90 5.86 -6.90 -13.08
CA ARG A 90 6.92 -6.61 -12.10
C ARG A 90 6.87 -7.56 -10.91
N PRO A 91 8.04 -8.11 -10.48
CA PRO A 91 8.09 -8.99 -9.32
C PRO A 91 7.80 -8.21 -8.02
N MET A 92 7.06 -8.85 -7.12
CA MET A 92 6.73 -8.35 -5.77
C MET A 92 7.34 -9.22 -4.66
N ASP A 93 8.14 -10.19 -5.02
CA ASP A 93 8.85 -11.13 -4.12
C ASP A 93 9.63 -10.41 -3.03
N ARG A 94 10.27 -9.26 -3.37
CA ARG A 94 11.08 -8.48 -2.43
C ARG A 94 10.29 -7.94 -1.23
N ILE A 95 8.97 -7.75 -1.38
CA ILE A 95 8.12 -7.34 -0.27
C ILE A 95 7.28 -8.50 0.27
N LEU A 96 6.82 -9.41 -0.59
CA LEU A 96 5.96 -10.52 -0.17
C LEU A 96 6.72 -11.53 0.70
N ASN A 97 7.97 -11.86 0.36
CA ASN A 97 8.77 -12.79 1.14
C ASN A 97 8.99 -12.30 2.59
N PRO A 98 9.51 -11.08 2.84
CA PRO A 98 9.65 -10.61 4.21
C PRO A 98 8.31 -10.42 4.93
N LEU A 99 7.25 -9.98 4.26
CA LEU A 99 5.92 -9.88 4.87
C LEU A 99 5.34 -11.26 5.22
N SER A 100 5.60 -12.28 4.39
CA SER A 100 5.25 -13.68 4.72
C SER A 100 5.98 -14.17 5.97
N ASN A 101 7.25 -13.81 6.13
CA ASN A 101 7.99 -14.10 7.35
C ASN A 101 7.41 -13.38 8.58
N MET A 102 6.76 -12.22 8.39
CA MET A 102 5.96 -11.55 9.41
C MET A 102 4.59 -12.20 9.65
N ASN A 103 4.28 -13.32 8.98
CA ASN A 103 3.01 -14.04 9.03
C ASN A 103 1.88 -13.41 8.19
N LEU A 104 2.20 -12.59 7.19
CA LEU A 104 1.20 -12.15 6.21
C LEU A 104 0.69 -13.36 5.41
N LYS A 105 -0.62 -13.52 5.34
CA LYS A 105 -1.27 -14.47 4.43
C LYS A 105 -1.68 -13.76 3.15
N PHE A 106 -1.31 -14.34 2.02
CA PHE A 106 -1.64 -13.77 0.71
C PHE A 106 -1.79 -14.85 -0.35
N GLU A 107 -2.44 -14.51 -1.45
CA GLU A 107 -2.51 -15.27 -2.69
C GLU A 107 -1.90 -14.44 -3.82
N SER A 108 -1.09 -15.08 -4.65
CA SER A 108 -0.47 -14.46 -5.82
C SER A 108 0.04 -15.55 -6.76
N ASP A 109 -0.06 -15.32 -8.06
CA ASP A 109 0.63 -16.16 -9.04
C ASP A 109 2.04 -15.61 -9.31
N ASN A 110 3.05 -16.46 -9.09
CA ASN A 110 4.47 -16.15 -9.33
C ASN A 110 4.94 -14.84 -8.64
N MET A 111 4.44 -14.52 -7.44
CA MET A 111 4.79 -13.29 -6.71
C MET A 111 4.57 -12.01 -7.54
N LYS A 112 3.52 -11.98 -8.33
CA LYS A 112 3.12 -10.85 -9.19
C LYS A 112 1.67 -10.46 -8.94
N LEU A 113 1.28 -9.28 -9.43
CA LEU A 113 -0.13 -8.88 -9.45
C LEU A 113 -0.94 -9.75 -10.44
N PRO A 114 -2.22 -10.07 -10.12
CA PRO A 114 -2.95 -9.61 -8.94
C PRO A 114 -2.48 -10.29 -7.66
N ILE A 115 -2.53 -9.54 -6.55
CA ILE A 115 -2.19 -10.04 -5.21
C ILE A 115 -3.38 -9.81 -4.30
N LYS A 116 -3.78 -10.84 -3.59
CA LYS A 116 -4.78 -10.76 -2.54
C LYS A 116 -4.13 -10.94 -1.18
N ILE A 117 -4.27 -9.96 -0.32
CA ILE A 117 -3.81 -10.04 1.06
C ILE A 117 -5.00 -10.31 1.99
N PHE A 118 -4.73 -11.07 3.06
CA PHE A 118 -5.72 -11.40 4.07
C PHE A 118 -5.34 -10.79 5.41
N LYS A 119 -6.36 -10.36 6.13
CA LYS A 119 -6.19 -9.95 7.53
C LYS A 119 -5.37 -10.98 8.29
N SER A 120 -4.24 -10.56 8.80
CA SER A 120 -3.26 -11.42 9.47
C SER A 120 -2.76 -10.73 10.73
N LYS A 121 -2.49 -11.50 11.77
CA LYS A 121 -1.74 -10.99 12.91
C LYS A 121 -0.25 -11.07 12.57
N LEU A 122 0.34 -9.93 12.25
CA LEU A 122 1.75 -9.88 11.93
C LEU A 122 2.61 -10.04 13.18
N ASN A 123 3.77 -10.64 13.00
CA ASN A 123 4.78 -10.85 14.05
C ASN A 123 5.96 -9.91 13.82
N ASN A 124 6.55 -9.43 14.90
CA ASN A 124 7.82 -8.71 14.85
C ASN A 124 8.93 -9.65 14.42
N ILE A 125 9.75 -9.22 13.47
CA ILE A 125 10.90 -9.98 13.00
C ILE A 125 12.13 -9.07 12.82
N ASN A 126 13.30 -9.66 12.92
CA ASN A 126 14.54 -9.01 12.52
C ASN A 126 14.83 -9.37 11.06
N ILE A 127 14.92 -8.36 10.21
CA ILE A 127 15.13 -8.54 8.77
C ILE A 127 16.43 -7.87 8.35
N SER A 128 17.30 -8.66 7.70
CA SER A 128 18.43 -8.13 6.93
C SER A 128 18.07 -8.15 5.46
N LEU A 129 18.13 -7.00 4.79
CA LEU A 129 17.85 -6.90 3.36
C LEU A 129 19.14 -7.11 2.57
N ASN A 130 19.15 -8.11 1.72
CA ASN A 130 20.31 -8.42 0.85
C ASN A 130 20.56 -7.34 -0.21
N VAL A 131 19.51 -6.61 -0.60
CA VAL A 131 19.58 -5.52 -1.57
C VAL A 131 18.96 -4.27 -0.96
N PRO A 132 19.67 -3.13 -0.91
CA PRO A 132 19.12 -1.87 -0.43
C PRO A 132 17.94 -1.43 -1.29
N SER A 133 16.77 -1.25 -0.67
CA SER A 133 15.57 -0.76 -1.33
C SER A 133 14.73 0.07 -0.37
N ALA A 134 14.57 1.35 -0.68
CA ALA A 134 13.72 2.24 0.09
C ALA A 134 12.26 1.76 0.13
N GLN A 135 11.75 1.29 -1.00
CA GLN A 135 10.37 0.79 -1.08
C GLN A 135 10.15 -0.43 -0.19
N VAL A 136 11.11 -1.37 -0.17
CA VAL A 136 11.01 -2.55 0.70
C VAL A 136 11.04 -2.14 2.17
N LYS A 137 11.99 -1.28 2.56
CA LYS A 137 12.08 -0.76 3.94
C LYS A 137 10.79 -0.06 4.36
N SER A 138 10.29 0.86 3.53
CA SER A 138 9.05 1.60 3.83
C SER A 138 7.83 0.68 3.93
N SER A 139 7.71 -0.31 3.05
CA SER A 139 6.64 -1.30 3.10
C SER A 139 6.65 -2.08 4.42
N LEU A 140 7.83 -2.53 4.86
CA LEU A 140 7.98 -3.27 6.11
C LEU A 140 7.75 -2.40 7.36
N ILE A 141 8.17 -1.13 7.34
CA ILE A 141 7.90 -0.17 8.41
C ILE A 141 6.39 0.09 8.52
N PHE A 142 5.66 0.17 7.41
CA PHE A 142 4.22 0.33 7.43
C PHE A 142 3.48 -0.91 7.93
N ALA A 143 4.10 -2.09 7.83
CA ALA A 143 3.51 -3.34 8.29
C ALA A 143 3.72 -3.59 9.80
N GLY A 144 4.72 -2.98 10.43
CA GLY A 144 5.06 -3.10 11.86
C GLY A 144 4.57 -1.94 12.66
#